data_44c05c2916611993454612cb8f84660d
#
_entry.id   44c05c2916611993454612cb8f84660d
#
_cell.length_a   1.000
_cell.length_b   1.000
_cell.length_c   1.000
_cell.angle_alpha   90.00
_cell.angle_beta   90.00
_cell.angle_gamma   90.00
#
_symmetry.space_group_name_H-M   'P 1'
#
loop_
_entity.id
_entity.type
_entity.pdbx_description
1 polymer ?
#
loop_
_entity_poly.entity_id
_entity_poly.type
_entity_poly.pdbx_seq_one_letter_code
_entity_poly.pdbx_strand_id
1 'polypeptide(L)'
;MYNINDAIYASRLLNIPFNKFSIEDFLEGINIESEHGSINELTNVTNDDLIITSKIALAHLNEYPNYYNKEYGLKKYEEFLKTKLNNVKN
;
A
#
# COMPACT_ATOMS: atom_id res chain seq x y z
N MET A 1 -8.97 7.72 -5.83
CA MET A 1 -8.60 7.08 -4.56
C MET A 1 -9.69 6.11 -4.14
N TYR A 2 -9.31 4.97 -3.60
CA TYR A 2 -10.27 3.95 -3.17
C TYR A 2 -10.85 4.30 -1.79
N ASN A 3 -12.08 3.86 -1.54
CA ASN A 3 -12.78 4.08 -0.27
C ASN A 3 -12.99 2.75 0.48
N ILE A 4 -13.60 2.83 1.66
CA ILE A 4 -13.79 1.63 2.49
C ILE A 4 -14.65 0.57 1.80
N ASN A 5 -15.62 0.97 0.98
CA ASN A 5 -16.46 0.01 0.25
C ASN A 5 -15.64 -0.77 -0.76
N ASP A 6 -14.66 -0.13 -1.40
CA ASP A 6 -13.73 -0.80 -2.30
C ASP A 6 -12.88 -1.83 -1.55
N ALA A 7 -12.40 -1.48 -0.36
CA ALA A 7 -11.64 -2.39 0.48
C ALA A 7 -12.48 -3.58 0.93
N ILE A 8 -13.74 -3.35 1.30
CA ILE A 8 -14.66 -4.43 1.66
C ILE A 8 -14.86 -5.38 0.48
N TYR A 9 -15.12 -4.85 -0.69
CA TYR A 9 -15.32 -5.65 -1.90
C TYR A 9 -14.10 -6.51 -2.21
N ALA A 10 -12.92 -5.88 -2.25
CA ALA A 10 -11.67 -6.59 -2.52
C ALA A 10 -11.38 -7.65 -1.46
N SER A 11 -11.61 -7.34 -0.19
CA SER A 11 -11.36 -8.27 0.90
C SER A 11 -12.22 -9.52 0.81
N ARG A 12 -13.46 -9.38 0.35
CA ARG A 12 -14.35 -10.52 0.15
C ARG A 12 -13.88 -11.41 -1.00
N LEU A 13 -13.47 -10.79 -2.11
CA LEU A 13 -12.93 -11.55 -3.24
C LEU A 13 -11.65 -12.29 -2.90
N LEU A 14 -10.80 -11.70 -2.05
CA LEU A 14 -9.52 -12.27 -1.67
C LEU A 14 -9.59 -13.11 -0.39
N ASN A 15 -10.77 -13.22 0.22
CA ASN A 15 -11.02 -13.99 1.45
C ASN A 15 -10.05 -13.59 2.58
N ILE A 16 -9.91 -12.28 2.82
CA ILE A 16 -9.01 -11.77 3.86
C ILE A 16 -9.68 -11.89 5.23
N PRO A 17 -9.10 -12.61 6.19
CA PRO A 17 -9.72 -12.80 7.51
C PRO A 17 -9.51 -11.65 8.49
N PHE A 18 -8.65 -10.68 8.19
CA PHE A 18 -8.30 -9.54 9.06
C PHE A 18 -7.91 -9.95 10.49
N ASN A 19 -7.12 -11.01 10.61
CA ASN A 19 -6.63 -11.48 11.91
C ASN A 19 -5.22 -10.97 12.25
N LYS A 20 -4.54 -10.32 11.30
CA LYS A 20 -3.19 -9.79 11.49
C LYS A 20 -3.11 -8.28 11.32
N PHE A 21 -4.02 -7.71 10.56
CA PHE A 21 -4.11 -6.28 10.27
C PHE A 21 -5.57 -5.90 10.08
N SER A 22 -5.89 -4.62 10.17
CA SER A 22 -7.26 -4.14 10.05
C SER A 22 -7.64 -3.87 8.60
N ILE A 23 -8.95 -3.69 8.35
CA ILE A 23 -9.41 -3.25 7.03
C ILE A 23 -8.94 -1.83 6.73
N GLU A 24 -8.76 -1.00 7.75
CA GLU A 24 -8.21 0.34 7.59
C GLU A 24 -6.76 0.29 7.11
N ASP A 25 -5.95 -0.62 7.65
CA ASP A 25 -4.58 -0.86 7.17
C ASP A 25 -4.59 -1.31 5.72
N PHE A 26 -5.52 -2.19 5.36
CA PHE A 26 -5.67 -2.68 4.00
C PHE A 26 -6.05 -1.56 3.04
N LEU A 27 -6.99 -0.71 3.42
CA LEU A 27 -7.39 0.45 2.61
C LEU A 27 -6.22 1.42 2.41
N GLU A 28 -5.48 1.71 3.47
CA GLU A 28 -4.29 2.55 3.39
C GLU A 28 -3.28 1.94 2.40
N GLY A 29 -3.07 0.64 2.48
CA GLY A 29 -2.17 -0.08 1.58
C GLY A 29 -2.63 0.00 0.13
N ILE A 30 -3.91 -0.22 -0.14
CA ILE A 30 -4.46 -0.12 -1.50
C ILE A 30 -4.18 1.27 -2.08
N ASN A 31 -4.42 2.32 -1.30
CA ASN A 31 -4.23 3.69 -1.77
C ASN A 31 -2.75 4.03 -1.99
N ILE A 32 -1.87 3.50 -1.15
CA ILE A 32 -0.42 3.68 -1.34
C ILE A 32 0.05 2.94 -2.59
N GLU A 33 -0.37 1.68 -2.77
CA GLU A 33 0.05 0.90 -3.93
C GLU A 33 -0.55 1.40 -5.24
N SER A 34 -1.61 2.22 -5.19
CA SER A 34 -2.17 2.83 -6.40
C SER A 34 -1.18 3.77 -7.10
N GLU A 35 -0.09 4.15 -6.43
CA GLU A 35 1.00 4.90 -7.04
C GLU A 35 1.63 4.16 -8.22
N HIS A 36 1.52 2.84 -8.24
CA HIS A 36 2.07 1.98 -9.31
C HIS A 36 1.06 1.68 -10.40
N GLY A 37 0.03 2.50 -10.53
CA GLY A 37 -0.94 2.42 -11.62
C GLY A 37 -0.60 3.37 -12.77
N SER A 38 -1.63 3.85 -13.46
CA SER A 38 -1.50 4.64 -14.69
C SER A 38 -0.93 6.05 -14.48
N ILE A 39 -0.74 6.49 -13.22
CA ILE A 39 -0.12 7.79 -12.91
C ILE A 39 1.25 7.91 -13.58
N ASN A 40 2.02 6.83 -13.61
CA ASN A 40 3.32 6.81 -14.27
C ASN A 40 3.40 5.58 -15.16
N GLU A 41 3.45 5.80 -16.46
CA GLU A 41 3.45 4.74 -17.46
C GLU A 41 4.65 3.79 -17.29
N LEU A 42 5.81 4.30 -16.92
CA LEU A 42 7.02 3.49 -16.76
C LEU A 42 6.97 2.57 -15.55
N THR A 43 6.18 2.93 -14.54
CA THR A 43 6.05 2.14 -13.31
C THR A 43 4.67 1.52 -13.14
N ASN A 44 3.83 1.60 -14.18
CA ASN A 44 2.48 1.06 -14.13
C ASN A 44 2.52 -0.48 -14.08
N VAL A 45 2.15 -1.04 -12.95
CA VAL A 45 2.05 -2.48 -12.73
C VAL A 45 0.60 -2.94 -12.72
N THR A 46 -0.28 -2.10 -12.15
CA THR A 46 -1.66 -2.50 -11.83
C THR A 46 -2.68 -2.07 -12.86
N ASN A 47 -2.33 -1.11 -13.71
CA ASN A 47 -3.25 -0.47 -14.65
C ASN A 47 -4.52 0.03 -13.95
N ASP A 48 -4.37 0.50 -12.71
CA ASP A 48 -5.45 0.98 -11.84
C ASP A 48 -6.51 -0.09 -11.49
N ASP A 49 -6.20 -1.37 -11.65
CA ASP A 49 -7.10 -2.46 -11.28
C ASP A 49 -7.13 -2.61 -9.75
N LEU A 50 -8.33 -2.54 -9.18
CA LEU A 50 -8.50 -2.63 -7.72
C LEU A 50 -7.97 -3.96 -7.17
N ILE A 51 -8.28 -5.08 -7.83
CA ILE A 51 -7.92 -6.39 -7.29
C ILE A 51 -6.41 -6.64 -7.39
N ILE A 52 -5.79 -6.25 -8.49
CA ILE A 52 -4.33 -6.35 -8.64
C ILE A 52 -3.64 -5.49 -7.57
N THR A 53 -4.09 -4.24 -7.41
CA THR A 53 -3.58 -3.34 -6.38
C THR A 53 -3.75 -3.93 -4.98
N SER A 54 -4.91 -4.51 -4.71
CA SER A 54 -5.21 -5.16 -3.43
C SER A 54 -4.33 -6.36 -3.16
N LYS A 55 -4.00 -7.15 -4.17
CA LYS A 55 -3.08 -8.30 -4.02
C LYS A 55 -1.69 -7.85 -3.62
N ILE A 56 -1.21 -6.74 -4.16
CA ILE A 56 0.09 -6.18 -3.80
C ILE A 56 0.07 -5.73 -2.33
N ALA A 57 -0.96 -4.98 -1.93
CA ALA A 57 -1.12 -4.54 -0.54
C ALA A 57 -1.20 -5.74 0.41
N LEU A 58 -1.97 -6.76 0.04
CA LEU A 58 -2.12 -7.97 0.84
C LEU A 58 -0.79 -8.70 1.01
N ALA A 59 0.01 -8.80 -0.05
CA ALA A 59 1.32 -9.46 0.00
C ALA A 59 2.23 -8.78 1.04
N HIS A 60 2.29 -7.45 1.03
CA HIS A 60 3.10 -6.70 1.99
C HIS A 60 2.58 -6.85 3.42
N LEU A 61 1.27 -6.76 3.62
CA LEU A 61 0.65 -6.86 4.95
C LEU A 61 0.77 -8.27 5.53
N ASN A 62 0.74 -9.30 4.71
CA ASN A 62 0.94 -10.68 5.17
C ASN A 62 2.37 -10.88 5.67
N GLU A 63 3.33 -10.22 5.06
CA GLU A 63 4.73 -10.29 5.46
C GLU A 63 5.00 -9.39 6.67
N TYR A 64 4.49 -8.15 6.61
CA TYR A 64 4.68 -7.14 7.65
C TYR A 64 3.35 -6.43 7.91
N PRO A 65 2.59 -6.82 8.96
CA PRO A 65 1.29 -6.19 9.23
C PRO A 65 1.34 -4.67 9.41
N ASN A 66 2.49 -4.12 9.80
CA ASN A 66 2.68 -2.68 10.00
C ASN A 66 3.28 -1.98 8.78
N TYR A 67 3.34 -2.64 7.63
CA TYR A 67 4.04 -2.14 6.45
C TYR A 67 3.62 -0.72 6.06
N TYR A 68 2.33 -0.42 6.14
CA TYR A 68 1.78 0.90 5.77
C TYR A 68 1.56 1.83 6.96
N ASN A 69 2.02 1.44 8.15
CA ASN A 69 1.86 2.24 9.34
C ASN A 69 2.69 3.52 9.23
N LYS A 70 2.08 4.67 9.58
CA LYS A 70 2.72 5.97 9.44
C LYS A 70 3.88 6.19 10.40
N GLU A 71 3.89 5.47 11.53
CA GLU A 71 4.93 5.64 12.56
C GLU A 71 6.12 4.71 12.37
N TYR A 72 5.90 3.48 11.86
CA TYR A 72 7.00 2.51 11.74
C TYR A 72 7.05 1.79 10.39
N GLY A 73 6.14 2.11 9.47
CA GLY A 73 6.07 1.39 8.20
C GLY A 73 6.81 2.10 7.07
N LEU A 74 6.34 1.83 5.86
CA LEU A 74 6.95 2.32 4.63
C LEU A 74 7.11 3.85 4.60
N LYS A 75 6.08 4.59 5.02
CA LYS A 75 6.12 6.06 4.99
C LYS A 75 7.23 6.62 5.87
N LYS A 76 7.43 6.03 7.04
CA LYS A 76 8.50 6.45 7.94
C LYS A 76 9.87 6.14 7.36
N TYR A 77 10.01 4.99 6.73
CA TYR A 77 11.25 4.62 6.05
C TYR A 77 11.55 5.57 4.88
N GLU A 78 10.54 5.93 4.11
CA GLU A 78 10.69 6.89 3.02
C GLU A 78 11.14 8.26 3.51
N GLU A 79 10.61 8.73 4.64
CA GLU A 79 11.07 9.98 5.27
C GLU A 79 12.55 9.90 5.64
N PHE A 80 12.96 8.79 6.21
CA PHE A 80 14.36 8.55 6.56
C PHE A 80 15.24 8.60 5.30
N LEU A 81 14.82 7.96 4.23
CA LEU A 81 15.57 7.96 2.96
C LEU A 81 15.70 9.38 2.38
N LYS A 82 14.65 10.18 2.46
CA LYS A 82 14.71 11.58 2.01
C LYS A 82 15.73 12.38 2.81
N THR A 83 15.80 12.17 4.11
CA THR A 83 16.79 12.80 4.97
C THR A 83 18.21 12.46 4.52
N LYS A 84 18.46 11.18 4.24
CA LYS A 84 19.78 10.73 3.77
C LYS A 84 20.13 11.31 2.41
N LEU A 85 19.18 11.36 1.51
CA LEU A 85 19.38 11.95 0.18
C LEU A 85 19.76 13.43 0.28
N ASN A 86 19.07 14.19 1.11
CA ASN A 86 19.35 15.61 1.31
C ASN A 86 20.76 15.81 1.91
N ASN A 87 21.17 14.98 2.86
CA ASN A 87 22.49 15.04 3.44
C ASN A 87 23.60 14.75 2.40
N VAL A 88 23.33 13.81 1.51
CA VAL A 88 24.31 13.47 0.44
C VAL A 88 24.47 14.62 -0.54
N LYS A 89 23.41 15.35 -0.84
CA LYS A 89 23.45 16.49 -1.77
C LYS A 89 24.16 17.70 -1.22
N ASN A 90 24.29 17.79 0.07
CA ASN A 90 25.01 18.88 0.72
C ASN A 90 26.50 18.55 0.86
#